data_d0e808cd1d4e1212cbebf0c399b2d8a9
#
_entry.id   d0e808cd1d4e1212cbebf0c399b2d8a9
#
_cell.length_a   1.000
_cell.length_b   1.000
_cell.length_c   1.000
_cell.angle_alpha   90.00
_cell.angle_beta   90.00
_cell.angle_gamma   90.00
#
_symmetry.space_group_name_H-M   'P 1'
#
loop_
_entity.id
_entity.type
_entity.pdbx_description
1 polymer ?
#
loop_
_entity_poly.entity_id
_entity_poly.type
_entity_poly.pdbx_seq_one_letter_code
_entity_poly.pdbx_strand_id
1 'polypeptide(L)'
;MKSLLHPLPKTLRGAFGILILIAMAGPAGTGGSFLLAQAAPAPAQPLNGLDFTGLSPEQTRTATQILNETRCNCGCGMTLAECRTKDPNCSRSLSVSRALIQDLKSGKDAAAARTNVQAALAKAATPPPAPPAMDPNKVFAIDITGSPFKGPKAAPVTMVEFSDYQ
;
A
#
# COMPACT_ATOMS: atom_id res chain seq x y z
N MET A 1 23.08 -35.77 18.24
CA MET A 1 23.03 -36.03 19.70
C MET A 1 21.74 -35.43 20.22
N LYS A 2 20.87 -36.33 20.75
CA LYS A 2 19.71 -36.16 21.65
C LYS A 2 18.58 -35.22 21.30
N SER A 3 17.57 -35.86 20.71
CA SER A 3 16.14 -35.50 20.79
C SER A 3 15.70 -35.21 22.21
N LEU A 4 14.86 -34.20 22.38
CA LEU A 4 13.95 -34.07 23.52
C LEU A 4 12.54 -33.83 22.99
N LEU A 5 11.84 -34.91 22.74
CA LEU A 5 10.39 -34.97 22.64
C LEU A 5 9.82 -34.81 24.05
N HIS A 6 8.95 -33.82 24.26
CA HIS A 6 8.09 -33.76 25.42
C HIS A 6 6.68 -34.23 25.03
N PRO A 7 6.11 -35.20 25.77
CA PRO A 7 4.77 -35.66 25.51
C PRO A 7 3.71 -34.77 26.17
N LEU A 8 2.63 -34.52 25.43
CA LEU A 8 1.39 -33.91 25.92
C LEU A 8 0.64 -34.80 26.89
N PRO A 9 0.05 -34.28 27.97
CA PRO A 9 -0.83 -35.03 28.83
C PRO A 9 -2.23 -35.18 28.22
N LYS A 10 -2.66 -36.43 28.05
CA LYS A 10 -4.06 -36.82 27.91
C LYS A 10 -4.71 -36.77 29.30
N THR A 11 -5.85 -36.21 29.40
CA THR A 11 -7.02 -36.47 30.24
C THR A 11 -7.71 -35.19 30.67
N LEU A 12 -8.91 -34.95 30.17
CA LEU A 12 -10.04 -34.84 31.05
C LEU A 12 -11.36 -35.10 30.26
N ARG A 13 -11.87 -36.32 30.38
CA ARG A 13 -13.26 -36.65 30.12
C ARG A 13 -14.05 -36.14 31.30
N GLY A 14 -15.03 -35.30 31.07
CA GLY A 14 -16.00 -34.90 32.07
C GLY A 14 -17.33 -34.63 31.41
N ALA A 15 -18.17 -35.63 31.42
CA ALA A 15 -19.58 -35.56 31.07
C ALA A 15 -20.30 -34.74 32.17
N PHE A 16 -21.03 -33.70 31.76
CA PHE A 16 -22.19 -33.24 32.55
C PHE A 16 -23.26 -32.76 31.58
N GLY A 17 -24.25 -33.62 31.41
CA GLY A 17 -25.50 -33.27 30.77
C GLY A 17 -26.32 -32.40 31.73
N ILE A 18 -26.83 -31.34 31.22
CA ILE A 18 -28.03 -30.69 31.75
C ILE A 18 -28.91 -30.31 30.58
N LEU A 19 -29.94 -31.13 30.42
CA LEU A 19 -31.07 -30.93 29.53
C LEU A 19 -31.97 -29.87 30.20
N ILE A 20 -32.03 -28.64 29.70
CA ILE A 20 -33.07 -27.70 30.07
C ILE A 20 -33.91 -27.43 28.81
N LEU A 21 -35.01 -28.19 28.71
CA LEU A 21 -36.12 -27.89 27.81
C LEU A 21 -36.96 -26.78 28.43
N ILE A 22 -36.77 -25.54 27.93
CA ILE A 22 -37.73 -24.46 28.17
C ILE A 22 -38.51 -24.27 26.88
N ALA A 23 -39.67 -24.89 26.79
CA ALA A 23 -40.68 -24.59 25.81
C ALA A 23 -41.33 -23.24 26.20
N MET A 24 -40.93 -22.16 25.57
CA MET A 24 -41.67 -20.93 25.58
C MET A 24 -42.37 -20.77 24.23
N ALA A 25 -43.69 -21.09 24.22
CA ALA A 25 -44.60 -20.69 23.18
C ALA A 25 -44.72 -19.17 23.21
N GLY A 26 -44.07 -18.46 22.27
CA GLY A 26 -44.24 -17.04 22.02
C GLY A 26 -45.07 -16.86 20.73
N PRO A 27 -45.88 -15.79 20.64
CA PRO A 27 -46.89 -15.63 19.58
C PRO A 27 -46.23 -15.37 18.24
N ALA A 28 -46.92 -15.83 17.19
CA ALA A 28 -46.61 -15.62 15.79
C ALA A 28 -46.39 -14.14 15.45
N GLY A 29 -45.11 -13.75 15.47
CA GLY A 29 -44.65 -12.44 14.99
C GLY A 29 -44.29 -12.57 13.52
N THR A 30 -45.01 -11.84 12.68
CA THR A 30 -44.80 -11.62 11.25
C THR A 30 -43.34 -11.50 10.92
N GLY A 31 -42.82 -12.45 10.12
CA GLY A 31 -41.47 -12.47 9.60
C GLY A 31 -41.19 -11.22 8.73
N GLY A 32 -40.70 -10.19 9.34
CA GLY A 32 -40.08 -9.09 8.63
C GLY A 32 -38.74 -9.59 8.11
N SER A 33 -38.69 -9.97 6.82
CA SER A 33 -37.41 -10.13 6.12
C SER A 33 -36.71 -8.76 6.13
N PHE A 34 -35.76 -8.60 7.06
CA PHE A 34 -34.77 -7.54 6.96
C PHE A 34 -33.92 -7.83 5.71
N LEU A 35 -34.40 -7.36 4.58
CA LEU A 35 -33.54 -7.11 3.43
C LEU A 35 -32.49 -6.09 3.91
N LEU A 36 -31.31 -6.60 4.28
CA LEU A 36 -30.13 -5.76 4.38
C LEU A 36 -29.97 -5.10 3.01
N ALA A 37 -30.51 -3.89 2.89
CA ALA A 37 -30.23 -3.04 1.76
C ALA A 37 -28.71 -2.85 1.74
N GLN A 38 -28.03 -3.63 0.90
CA GLN A 38 -26.65 -3.38 0.58
C GLN A 38 -26.62 -1.98 -0.05
N ALA A 39 -26.09 -1.03 0.70
CA ALA A 39 -25.88 0.32 0.20
C ALA A 39 -25.10 0.19 -1.12
N ALA A 40 -25.68 0.70 -2.19
CA ALA A 40 -25.02 0.77 -3.47
C ALA A 40 -23.64 1.41 -3.24
N PRO A 41 -22.55 0.82 -3.77
CA PRO A 41 -21.24 1.42 -3.62
C PRO A 41 -21.30 2.85 -4.15
N ALA A 42 -20.85 3.80 -3.33
CA ALA A 42 -20.74 5.19 -3.73
C ALA A 42 -19.96 5.26 -5.06
N PRO A 43 -20.31 6.17 -5.99
CA PRO A 43 -19.62 6.28 -7.26
C PRO A 43 -18.13 6.45 -6.99
N ALA A 44 -17.34 5.55 -7.56
CA ALA A 44 -15.89 5.54 -7.39
C ALA A 44 -15.34 6.89 -7.87
N GLN A 45 -14.76 7.66 -6.94
CA GLN A 45 -14.08 8.90 -7.31
C GLN A 45 -12.95 8.58 -8.30
N PRO A 46 -12.76 9.40 -9.34
CA PRO A 46 -11.70 9.15 -10.30
C PRO A 46 -10.35 9.18 -9.58
N LEU A 47 -9.68 8.04 -9.55
CA LEU A 47 -8.35 7.90 -8.99
C LEU A 47 -7.33 8.36 -10.02
N ASN A 48 -6.70 9.50 -9.78
CA ASN A 48 -5.80 10.17 -10.73
C ASN A 48 -4.68 9.22 -11.24
N GLY A 49 -4.55 9.15 -12.55
CA GLY A 49 -3.50 8.37 -13.23
C GLY A 49 -3.74 6.86 -13.29
N LEU A 50 -4.95 6.39 -12.93
CA LEU A 50 -5.33 4.99 -13.01
C LEU A 50 -6.37 4.78 -14.11
N ASP A 51 -6.14 3.72 -14.92
CA ASP A 51 -7.03 3.29 -16.00
C ASP A 51 -7.65 1.93 -15.65
N PHE A 52 -8.95 1.94 -15.38
CA PHE A 52 -9.74 0.75 -15.10
C PHE A 52 -10.37 0.13 -16.36
N THR A 53 -10.12 0.69 -17.54
CA THR A 53 -10.64 0.16 -18.79
C THR A 53 -10.18 -1.28 -19.00
N GLY A 54 -11.11 -2.16 -19.36
CA GLY A 54 -10.83 -3.58 -19.56
C GLY A 54 -10.91 -4.44 -18.30
N LEU A 55 -11.20 -3.86 -17.13
CA LEU A 55 -11.59 -4.62 -15.95
C LEU A 55 -13.09 -4.91 -15.95
N SER A 56 -13.48 -6.08 -15.47
CA SER A 56 -14.88 -6.38 -15.18
C SER A 56 -15.39 -5.53 -13.99
N PRO A 57 -16.69 -5.37 -13.82
CA PRO A 57 -17.24 -4.67 -12.64
C PRO A 57 -16.79 -5.27 -11.30
N GLU A 58 -16.58 -6.58 -11.26
CA GLU A 58 -16.09 -7.28 -10.07
C GLU A 58 -14.60 -6.98 -9.82
N GLN A 59 -13.78 -7.04 -10.86
CA GLN A 59 -12.36 -6.68 -10.77
C GLN A 59 -12.18 -5.21 -10.37
N THR A 60 -13.03 -4.32 -10.87
CA THR A 60 -13.02 -2.90 -10.49
C THR A 60 -13.34 -2.71 -9.02
N ARG A 61 -14.35 -3.42 -8.50
CA ARG A 61 -14.67 -3.41 -7.06
C ARG A 61 -13.50 -3.93 -6.23
N THR A 62 -12.90 -5.05 -6.64
CA THR A 62 -11.73 -5.64 -5.98
C THR A 62 -10.56 -4.68 -5.97
N ALA A 63 -10.24 -4.04 -7.09
CA ALA A 63 -9.18 -3.03 -7.17
C ALA A 63 -9.45 -1.87 -6.21
N THR A 64 -10.64 -1.30 -6.26
CA THR A 64 -11.05 -0.18 -5.41
C THR A 64 -10.96 -0.55 -3.93
N GLN A 65 -11.40 -1.73 -3.56
CA GLN A 65 -11.32 -2.21 -2.19
C GLN A 65 -9.87 -2.32 -1.73
N ILE A 66 -9.00 -2.98 -2.51
CA ILE A 66 -7.57 -3.13 -2.16
C ILE A 66 -6.89 -1.77 -2.03
N LEU A 67 -7.18 -0.81 -2.92
CA LEU A 67 -6.62 0.53 -2.89
C LEU A 67 -7.04 1.33 -1.64
N ASN A 68 -8.29 1.15 -1.19
CA ASN A 68 -8.80 1.82 0.02
C ASN A 68 -8.30 1.18 1.32
N GLU A 69 -8.04 -0.13 1.32
CA GLU A 69 -7.58 -0.85 2.51
C GLU A 69 -6.06 -0.78 2.70
N THR A 70 -5.31 -0.52 1.63
CA THR A 70 -3.84 -0.57 1.65
C THR A 70 -3.23 0.81 1.87
N ARG A 71 -2.39 0.94 2.90
CA ARG A 71 -1.66 2.18 3.18
C ARG A 71 -0.48 2.36 2.23
N CYS A 72 -0.31 3.58 1.74
CA CYS A 72 0.88 3.97 0.99
C CYS A 72 2.08 4.12 1.94
N ASN A 73 3.24 3.62 1.53
CA ASN A 73 4.48 3.74 2.31
C ASN A 73 5.33 4.97 1.93
N CYS A 74 4.72 6.00 1.34
CA CYS A 74 5.40 7.27 1.03
C CYS A 74 5.62 8.17 2.26
N GLY A 75 5.14 7.76 3.44
CA GLY A 75 5.22 8.55 4.67
C GLY A 75 4.04 9.49 4.91
N CYS A 76 3.09 9.60 3.98
CA CYS A 76 1.94 10.49 4.09
C CYS A 76 0.81 9.97 5.01
N GLY A 77 0.86 8.68 5.43
CA GLY A 77 -0.16 8.05 6.26
C GLY A 77 -1.49 7.73 5.55
N MET A 78 -1.63 8.08 4.28
CA MET A 78 -2.84 7.86 3.47
C MET A 78 -2.92 6.45 2.89
N THR A 79 -4.12 6.02 2.51
CA THR A 79 -4.30 4.82 1.68
C THR A 79 -3.83 5.07 0.25
N LEU A 80 -3.66 4.00 -0.54
CA LEU A 80 -3.32 4.15 -1.96
C LEU A 80 -4.38 4.96 -2.72
N ALA A 81 -5.67 4.74 -2.43
CA ALA A 81 -6.76 5.49 -3.04
C ALA A 81 -6.73 6.97 -2.66
N GLU A 82 -6.60 7.28 -1.36
CA GLU A 82 -6.49 8.67 -0.89
C GLU A 82 -5.27 9.37 -1.50
N CYS A 83 -4.15 8.67 -1.58
CA CYS A 83 -2.94 9.20 -2.17
C CYS A 83 -3.14 9.54 -3.67
N ARG A 84 -3.88 8.70 -4.44
CA ARG A 84 -4.22 8.98 -5.84
C ARG A 84 -5.16 10.18 -6.01
N THR A 85 -5.94 10.49 -4.98
CA THR A 85 -6.89 11.61 -5.01
C THR A 85 -6.22 12.91 -4.54
N LYS A 86 -5.48 12.86 -3.43
CA LYS A 86 -4.94 14.04 -2.75
C LYS A 86 -3.51 14.41 -3.18
N ASP A 87 -2.72 13.41 -3.60
CA ASP A 87 -1.35 13.59 -4.08
C ASP A 87 -1.13 12.84 -5.40
N PRO A 88 -1.62 13.36 -6.52
CA PRO A 88 -1.50 12.71 -7.83
C PRO A 88 -0.04 12.53 -8.30
N ASN A 89 0.89 13.28 -7.75
CA ASN A 89 2.32 13.20 -8.08
C ASN A 89 3.08 12.11 -7.30
N CYS A 90 2.46 11.48 -6.32
CA CYS A 90 3.09 10.40 -5.58
C CYS A 90 3.41 9.21 -6.50
N SER A 91 4.66 9.09 -6.92
CA SER A 91 5.13 8.03 -7.81
C SER A 91 4.95 6.63 -7.21
N ARG A 92 5.10 6.49 -5.87
CA ARG A 92 4.93 5.21 -5.16
C ARG A 92 3.50 4.69 -5.26
N SER A 93 2.52 5.50 -4.88
CA SER A 93 1.12 5.07 -4.97
C SER A 93 0.73 4.81 -6.41
N LEU A 94 1.23 5.59 -7.37
CA LEU A 94 0.94 5.40 -8.79
C LEU A 94 1.47 4.07 -9.32
N SER A 95 2.74 3.74 -9.05
CA SER A 95 3.35 2.51 -9.54
C SER A 95 2.70 1.27 -8.95
N VAL A 96 2.44 1.26 -7.63
CA VAL A 96 1.79 0.13 -6.94
C VAL A 96 0.34 -0.05 -7.41
N SER A 97 -0.41 1.05 -7.55
CA SER A 97 -1.80 0.99 -8.01
C SER A 97 -1.92 0.52 -9.46
N ARG A 98 -1.00 0.93 -10.34
CA ARG A 98 -0.95 0.45 -11.72
C ARG A 98 -0.62 -1.04 -11.80
N ALA A 99 0.32 -1.52 -10.98
CA ALA A 99 0.66 -2.93 -10.89
C ALA A 99 -0.55 -3.78 -10.46
N LEU A 100 -1.32 -3.31 -9.46
CA LEU A 100 -2.56 -3.96 -9.04
C LEU A 100 -3.56 -4.09 -10.20
N ILE A 101 -3.80 -2.99 -10.93
CA ILE A 101 -4.72 -3.00 -12.07
C ILE A 101 -4.25 -3.98 -13.14
N GLN A 102 -2.94 -4.01 -13.43
CA GLN A 102 -2.36 -4.94 -14.40
C GLN A 102 -2.50 -6.39 -13.96
N ASP A 103 -2.32 -6.68 -12.67
CA ASP A 103 -2.51 -8.02 -12.10
C ASP A 103 -3.95 -8.51 -12.31
N LEU A 104 -4.94 -7.65 -12.01
CA LEU A 104 -6.34 -7.98 -12.20
C LEU A 104 -6.72 -8.12 -13.69
N LYS A 105 -6.17 -7.27 -14.57
CA LYS A 105 -6.34 -7.41 -16.04
C LYS A 105 -5.76 -8.72 -16.56
N SER A 106 -4.68 -9.22 -15.94
CA SER A 106 -4.08 -10.52 -16.29
C SER A 106 -4.81 -11.73 -15.70
N GLY A 107 -5.93 -11.52 -15.00
CA GLY A 107 -6.77 -12.59 -14.44
C GLY A 107 -6.30 -13.11 -13.08
N LYS A 108 -5.41 -12.43 -12.38
CA LYS A 108 -5.05 -12.80 -11.00
C LYS A 108 -6.25 -12.59 -10.07
N ASP A 109 -6.40 -13.49 -9.12
CA ASP A 109 -7.43 -13.38 -8.08
C ASP A 109 -7.08 -12.28 -7.04
N ALA A 110 -8.06 -11.95 -6.21
CA ALA A 110 -7.93 -10.91 -5.19
C ALA A 110 -6.81 -11.20 -4.18
N ALA A 111 -6.58 -12.47 -3.83
CA ALA A 111 -5.57 -12.86 -2.84
C ALA A 111 -4.17 -12.67 -3.40
N ALA A 112 -3.93 -13.14 -4.64
CA ALA A 112 -2.67 -12.95 -5.35
C ALA A 112 -2.38 -11.47 -5.59
N ALA A 113 -3.40 -10.69 -6.00
CA ALA A 113 -3.27 -9.26 -6.21
C ALA A 113 -2.88 -8.51 -4.91
N ARG A 114 -3.49 -8.84 -3.77
CA ARG A 114 -3.12 -8.29 -2.45
C ARG A 114 -1.67 -8.63 -2.09
N THR A 115 -1.26 -9.87 -2.27
CA THR A 115 0.12 -10.31 -1.99
C THR A 115 1.12 -9.53 -2.83
N ASN A 116 0.85 -9.34 -4.12
CA ASN A 116 1.71 -8.58 -5.02
C ASN A 116 1.79 -7.10 -4.65
N VAL A 117 0.69 -6.49 -4.23
CA VAL A 117 0.67 -5.11 -3.73
C VAL A 117 1.56 -4.96 -2.50
N GLN A 118 1.48 -5.88 -1.54
CA GLN A 118 2.34 -5.86 -0.35
C GLN A 118 3.83 -6.04 -0.72
N ALA A 119 4.13 -6.96 -1.64
CA ALA A 119 5.49 -7.15 -2.14
C ALA A 119 6.02 -5.91 -2.87
N ALA A 120 5.19 -5.25 -3.68
CA ALA A 120 5.56 -4.02 -4.36
C ALA A 120 5.83 -2.86 -3.39
N LEU A 121 5.02 -2.75 -2.33
CA LEU A 121 5.24 -1.76 -1.27
C LEU A 121 6.54 -2.05 -0.51
N ALA A 122 6.81 -3.31 -0.14
CA ALA A 122 8.04 -3.71 0.53
C ALA A 122 9.28 -3.39 -0.32
N LYS A 123 9.23 -3.71 -1.61
CA LYS A 123 10.32 -3.38 -2.55
C LYS A 123 10.53 -1.86 -2.67
N ALA A 124 9.46 -1.08 -2.74
CA ALA A 124 9.54 0.37 -2.82
C ALA A 124 10.02 1.03 -1.51
N ALA A 125 9.94 0.34 -0.38
CA ALA A 125 10.47 0.80 0.90
C ALA A 125 11.99 0.63 1.00
N THR A 126 12.60 -0.21 0.17
CA THR A 126 14.06 -0.38 0.14
C THR A 126 14.68 0.88 -0.43
N PRO A 127 15.52 1.61 0.33
CA PRO A 127 16.22 2.77 -0.21
C PRO A 127 17.04 2.36 -1.43
N PRO A 128 17.20 3.23 -2.44
CA PRO A 128 18.17 3.00 -3.49
C PRO A 128 19.54 2.69 -2.86
N PRO A 129 20.37 1.88 -3.49
CA PRO A 129 21.74 1.70 -3.04
C PRO A 129 22.37 3.08 -2.83
N ALA A 130 23.01 3.27 -1.67
CA ALA A 130 23.71 4.52 -1.42
C ALA A 130 24.66 4.81 -2.61
N PRO A 131 24.74 6.04 -3.09
CA PRO A 131 25.74 6.41 -4.09
C PRO A 131 27.11 5.92 -3.60
N PRO A 132 28.01 5.49 -4.50
CA PRO A 132 29.37 5.15 -4.12
C PRO A 132 29.93 6.26 -3.24
N ALA A 133 30.55 5.89 -2.13
CA ALA A 133 31.18 6.86 -1.24
C ALA A 133 32.14 7.71 -2.09
N MET A 134 31.91 9.01 -2.11
CA MET A 134 32.81 9.92 -2.79
C MET A 134 34.12 9.98 -2.01
N ASP A 135 35.25 9.82 -2.71
CA ASP A 135 36.56 10.06 -2.13
C ASP A 135 36.63 11.50 -1.64
N PRO A 136 36.76 11.76 -0.32
CA PRO A 136 36.80 13.10 0.23
C PRO A 136 38.03 13.91 -0.25
N ASN A 137 39.04 13.23 -0.80
CA ASN A 137 40.26 13.87 -1.32
C ASN A 137 40.21 14.10 -2.84
N LYS A 138 39.12 13.67 -3.50
CA LYS A 138 38.97 13.86 -4.94
C LYS A 138 38.72 15.34 -5.27
N VAL A 139 39.64 15.91 -5.97
CA VAL A 139 39.51 17.29 -6.47
C VAL A 139 38.82 17.27 -7.83
N PHE A 140 37.74 18.06 -7.96
CA PHE A 140 37.04 18.26 -9.21
C PHE A 140 37.40 19.63 -9.80
N ALA A 141 37.85 19.65 -11.06
CA ALA A 141 37.98 20.88 -11.80
C ALA A 141 36.59 21.30 -12.31
N ILE A 142 36.06 22.37 -11.79
CA ILE A 142 34.77 22.94 -12.21
C ILE A 142 35.05 24.18 -13.04
N ASP A 143 34.64 24.16 -14.32
CA ASP A 143 34.74 25.35 -15.17
C ASP A 143 33.53 26.27 -14.86
N ILE A 144 33.85 27.45 -14.32
CA ILE A 144 32.88 28.49 -13.98
C ILE A 144 32.92 29.67 -14.96
N THR A 145 33.63 29.52 -16.08
CA THR A 145 33.77 30.60 -17.10
C THR A 145 32.38 30.97 -17.63
N GLY A 146 32.08 32.27 -17.56
CA GLY A 146 30.78 32.81 -18.01
C GLY A 146 29.62 32.62 -17.04
N SER A 147 29.82 31.94 -15.91
CA SER A 147 28.79 31.80 -14.88
C SER A 147 28.57 33.12 -14.14
N PRO A 148 27.31 33.47 -13.81
CA PRO A 148 27.05 34.64 -12.96
C PRO A 148 27.67 34.44 -11.59
N PHE A 149 28.30 35.45 -11.04
CA PHE A 149 28.92 35.36 -9.72
C PHE A 149 28.57 36.58 -8.85
N LYS A 150 28.61 36.36 -7.54
CA LYS A 150 28.40 37.41 -6.53
C LYS A 150 29.59 37.42 -5.56
N GLY A 151 30.19 38.57 -5.37
CA GLY A 151 31.31 38.75 -4.45
C GLY A 151 32.62 39.23 -5.14
N PRO A 152 33.70 39.39 -4.38
CA PRO A 152 35.00 39.83 -4.93
C PRO A 152 35.66 38.68 -5.72
N LYS A 153 36.24 39.00 -6.88
CA LYS A 153 36.92 38.04 -7.76
C LYS A 153 38.13 37.36 -7.10
N ALA A 154 38.72 37.96 -6.10
CA ALA A 154 39.90 37.46 -5.39
C ALA A 154 39.51 36.84 -4.03
N ALA A 155 38.29 36.35 -3.89
CA ALA A 155 37.87 35.66 -2.67
C ALA A 155 38.71 34.38 -2.44
N PRO A 156 39.14 34.10 -1.20
CA PRO A 156 39.97 32.91 -0.91
C PRO A 156 39.16 31.60 -1.01
N VAL A 157 37.82 31.68 -1.02
CA VAL A 157 36.91 30.54 -1.15
C VAL A 157 35.83 30.90 -2.16
N THR A 158 35.60 30.00 -3.10
CA THR A 158 34.48 30.07 -4.06
C THR A 158 33.49 28.96 -3.79
N MET A 159 32.22 29.32 -3.63
CA MET A 159 31.11 28.35 -3.54
C MET A 159 30.41 28.29 -4.90
N VAL A 160 30.26 27.09 -5.44
CA VAL A 160 29.54 26.84 -6.70
C VAL A 160 28.21 26.17 -6.37
N GLU A 161 27.12 26.79 -6.80
CA GLU A 161 25.77 26.25 -6.65
C GLU A 161 25.27 25.76 -8.00
N PHE A 162 24.79 24.51 -8.03
CA PHE A 162 24.09 23.92 -9.17
C PHE A 162 22.61 23.88 -8.86
N SER A 163 21.82 24.63 -9.61
CA SER A 163 20.35 24.65 -9.46
C SER A 163 19.71 24.08 -10.72
N ASP A 164 18.84 23.11 -10.54
CA ASP A 164 18.01 22.56 -11.60
C ASP A 164 16.58 23.09 -11.40
N TYR A 165 16.15 23.94 -12.30
CA TYR A 165 14.79 24.49 -12.32
C TYR A 165 13.96 23.65 -13.30
N GLN A 166 13.19 22.68 -12.78
CA GLN A 166 12.23 21.90 -13.56
C GLN A 166 10.82 22.46 -13.45
#